data_49324a5d16d5aff9af58e8c2bc36e510
#
_entry.id   49324a5d16d5aff9af58e8c2bc36e510
#
_cell.length_a   1.000
_cell.length_b   1.000
_cell.length_c   1.000
_cell.angle_alpha   90.00
_cell.angle_beta   90.00
_cell.angle_gamma   90.00
#
_symmetry.space_group_name_H-M   'P 1'
#
loop_
_entity.id
_entity.type
_entity.pdbx_description
1 polymer ?
#
loop_
_entity_poly.entity_id
_entity_poly.type
_entity_poly.pdbx_seq_one_letter_code
_entity_poly.pdbx_strand_id
1 'polypeptide(L)'
;MFARGNVWVLDRARRVGRHVSVLAVCAVGIGVGLATPAQADNVGDAKAQANQVWNQLQADGVRLEGVIEKYNGAKLRLQQTMAQIHENQVRLATARVNLKKARHALNISVINAYKNPQPDPLQTALEARNFGQVLEQFQLLDRAQTYNASLLTNIRSYQKDVDSSQRTLNRERNARRGTVSELSSLKGQIQGSIAADKQRYSGLKAKVRRLIDERRQAEIDASRREAERVRKLQAASSSQPVAVNDIGGVSGASTSTGSSDPGVSVPVPAPSSVGQAAVNSALAELGTPYVWGGSAPGGFDCSGLVSWAYGQNGISLPHYTGSLWAMGTHVSESELAPGDLVFYNGLNHVGMYIGNGNFVEAPHSGDVVKISSMGARSGYVGAVRITG
;
A
#
# COMPACT_ATOMS: atom_id res chain seq x y z
N MET A 1 24.87 -14.72 16.06
CA MET A 1 24.65 -15.96 15.29
C MET A 1 23.15 -16.11 15.06
N PHE A 2 22.59 -15.42 14.06
CA PHE A 2 21.26 -15.62 13.44
C PHE A 2 21.08 -14.54 12.38
N ALA A 3 21.63 -14.79 11.22
CA ALA A 3 21.34 -14.05 10.00
C ALA A 3 21.55 -14.99 8.81
N ARG A 4 20.53 -15.71 8.43
CA ARG A 4 20.38 -16.37 7.11
C ARG A 4 18.97 -16.96 7.01
N GLY A 5 18.08 -16.29 6.29
CA GLY A 5 16.75 -16.87 6.03
C GLY A 5 15.75 -15.95 5.37
N ASN A 6 16.09 -15.18 4.34
CA ASN A 6 15.08 -14.49 3.54
C ASN A 6 15.53 -14.17 2.09
N VAL A 7 16.40 -14.99 1.49
CA VAL A 7 16.87 -14.76 0.10
C VAL A 7 16.07 -15.57 -0.94
N TRP A 8 15.19 -16.49 -0.54
CA TRP A 8 14.53 -17.42 -1.45
C TRP A 8 13.17 -16.98 -2.02
N VAL A 9 12.63 -15.85 -1.60
CA VAL A 9 11.32 -15.38 -2.11
C VAL A 9 11.46 -14.43 -3.31
N LEU A 10 12.62 -13.81 -3.51
CA LEU A 10 12.82 -12.82 -4.59
C LEU A 10 13.18 -13.41 -5.95
N ASP A 11 13.63 -14.66 -6.03
CA ASP A 11 14.09 -15.23 -7.30
C ASP A 11 12.96 -15.85 -8.14
N ARG A 12 11.78 -16.07 -7.57
CA ARG A 12 10.61 -16.57 -8.33
C ARG A 12 9.77 -15.45 -8.96
N ALA A 13 9.90 -14.22 -8.49
CA ALA A 13 9.20 -13.06 -9.05
C ALA A 13 9.79 -12.57 -10.38
N ARG A 14 11.08 -12.85 -10.64
CA ARG A 14 11.76 -12.41 -11.88
C ARG A 14 11.36 -13.17 -13.15
N ARG A 15 10.69 -14.31 -13.08
CA ARG A 15 10.30 -15.09 -14.27
C ARG A 15 8.85 -14.90 -14.73
N VAL A 16 8.02 -14.17 -14.02
CA VAL A 16 6.61 -13.93 -14.41
C VAL A 16 6.42 -12.55 -15.06
N GLY A 17 7.42 -11.67 -14.99
CA GLY A 17 7.33 -10.28 -15.44
C GLY A 17 7.47 -10.04 -16.96
N ARG A 18 7.47 -11.07 -17.81
CA ARG A 18 7.86 -10.86 -19.22
C ARG A 18 6.75 -10.97 -20.27
N HIS A 19 5.48 -10.96 -19.96
CA HIS A 19 4.41 -10.88 -20.96
C HIS A 19 3.13 -10.28 -20.37
N VAL A 20 3.14 -9.01 -19.99
CA VAL A 20 1.91 -8.22 -19.99
C VAL A 20 2.11 -7.08 -20.98
N SER A 21 2.01 -7.44 -22.26
CA SER A 21 1.84 -6.43 -23.30
C SER A 21 0.46 -5.79 -23.08
N VAL A 22 0.48 -4.51 -22.81
CA VAL A 22 -0.67 -3.61 -22.88
C VAL A 22 -1.39 -3.88 -24.19
N LEU A 23 -2.57 -4.50 -24.12
CA LEU A 23 -3.52 -4.47 -25.23
C LEU A 23 -4.12 -3.05 -25.24
N ALA A 24 -3.39 -2.11 -25.87
CA ALA A 24 -4.04 -0.96 -26.47
C ALA A 24 -5.12 -1.55 -27.40
N VAL A 25 -6.39 -1.28 -27.06
CA VAL A 25 -7.49 -1.52 -27.98
C VAL A 25 -7.31 -0.52 -29.10
N CYS A 26 -6.51 -0.91 -30.10
CA CYS A 26 -6.51 -0.23 -31.38
C CYS A 26 -7.95 -0.30 -31.92
N ALA A 27 -8.61 0.87 -31.97
CA ALA A 27 -9.77 1.06 -32.80
C ALA A 27 -9.32 0.81 -34.24
N VAL A 28 -9.41 -0.44 -34.67
CA VAL A 28 -9.26 -0.79 -36.09
C VAL A 28 -10.45 -0.22 -36.79
N GLY A 29 -10.22 0.86 -37.56
CA GLY A 29 -11.18 1.38 -38.51
C GLY A 29 -11.52 0.27 -39.51
N ILE A 30 -12.70 -0.31 -39.34
CA ILE A 30 -13.22 -1.38 -40.19
C ILE A 30 -13.90 -0.71 -41.39
N GLY A 31 -13.30 -0.85 -42.56
CA GLY A 31 -13.97 -0.57 -43.82
C GLY A 31 -15.31 -1.31 -43.88
N VAL A 32 -16.36 -0.58 -44.27
CA VAL A 32 -17.73 -1.10 -44.38
C VAL A 32 -17.79 -2.10 -45.53
N GLY A 33 -17.52 -3.37 -45.24
CA GLY A 33 -17.97 -4.49 -46.04
C GLY A 33 -19.35 -4.91 -45.53
N LEU A 34 -20.33 -5.04 -46.40
CA LEU A 34 -21.70 -5.46 -46.11
C LEU A 34 -21.74 -6.76 -45.31
N ALA A 35 -21.72 -6.65 -43.99
CA ALA A 35 -21.92 -7.78 -43.06
C ALA A 35 -23.42 -8.09 -42.99
N THR A 36 -23.81 -9.35 -43.09
CA THR A 36 -25.20 -9.78 -42.87
C THR A 36 -25.58 -9.48 -41.40
N PRO A 37 -26.85 -9.10 -41.14
CA PRO A 37 -27.28 -8.65 -39.79
C PRO A 37 -26.98 -9.65 -38.66
N ALA A 38 -27.02 -10.95 -38.94
CA ALA A 38 -26.71 -12.00 -37.93
C ALA A 38 -25.24 -12.03 -37.45
N GLN A 39 -24.29 -11.43 -38.18
CA GLN A 39 -22.87 -11.36 -37.81
C GLN A 39 -22.53 -10.09 -37.02
N ALA A 40 -23.33 -9.05 -37.19
CA ALA A 40 -23.20 -7.81 -36.41
C ALA A 40 -23.62 -8.01 -34.96
N ASP A 41 -24.64 -8.84 -34.68
CA ASP A 41 -25.12 -9.13 -33.32
C ASP A 41 -24.09 -9.88 -32.49
N ASN A 42 -23.39 -10.88 -33.05
CA ASN A 42 -22.36 -11.63 -32.31
C ASN A 42 -21.15 -10.81 -31.85
N VAL A 43 -20.75 -9.79 -32.64
CA VAL A 43 -19.65 -8.88 -32.27
C VAL A 43 -20.10 -7.87 -31.23
N GLY A 44 -21.36 -7.39 -31.34
CA GLY A 44 -22.00 -6.53 -30.35
C GLY A 44 -22.08 -7.19 -28.99
N ASP A 45 -22.58 -8.42 -28.95
CA ASP A 45 -22.69 -9.23 -27.72
C ASP A 45 -21.32 -9.55 -27.10
N ALA A 46 -20.33 -9.85 -27.92
CA ALA A 46 -18.98 -10.11 -27.43
C ALA A 46 -18.34 -8.85 -26.82
N LYS A 47 -18.55 -7.69 -27.42
CA LYS A 47 -18.10 -6.40 -26.90
C LYS A 47 -18.82 -6.06 -25.60
N ALA A 48 -20.13 -6.27 -25.51
CA ALA A 48 -20.91 -6.07 -24.30
C ALA A 48 -20.42 -6.95 -23.15
N GLN A 49 -20.18 -8.25 -23.42
CA GLN A 49 -19.62 -9.19 -22.42
C GLN A 49 -18.19 -8.80 -22.01
N ALA A 50 -17.34 -8.38 -22.92
CA ALA A 50 -16.01 -7.88 -22.61
C ALA A 50 -16.06 -6.65 -21.70
N ASN A 51 -16.94 -5.70 -21.99
CA ASN A 51 -17.16 -4.52 -21.16
C ASN A 51 -17.71 -4.91 -19.75
N GLN A 52 -18.61 -5.87 -19.68
CA GLN A 52 -19.14 -6.35 -18.41
C GLN A 52 -18.03 -6.98 -17.54
N VAL A 53 -17.19 -7.85 -18.11
CA VAL A 53 -16.05 -8.46 -17.39
C VAL A 53 -15.04 -7.39 -17.00
N TRP A 54 -14.78 -6.41 -17.88
CA TRP A 54 -13.89 -5.29 -17.57
C TRP A 54 -14.41 -4.47 -16.37
N ASN A 55 -15.69 -4.07 -16.39
CA ASN A 55 -16.29 -3.34 -15.29
C ASN A 55 -16.26 -4.14 -13.97
N GLN A 56 -16.42 -5.46 -14.05
CA GLN A 56 -16.34 -6.33 -12.90
C GLN A 56 -14.91 -6.41 -12.34
N LEU A 57 -13.89 -6.52 -13.21
CA LEU A 57 -12.48 -6.49 -12.81
C LEU A 57 -12.10 -5.15 -12.16
N GLN A 58 -12.62 -4.03 -12.67
CA GLN A 58 -12.42 -2.72 -12.04
C GLN A 58 -13.07 -2.65 -10.64
N ALA A 59 -14.30 -3.13 -10.50
CA ALA A 59 -14.99 -3.16 -9.20
C ALA A 59 -14.29 -4.09 -8.19
N ASP A 60 -13.80 -5.24 -8.64
CA ASP A 60 -13.04 -6.17 -7.80
C ASP A 60 -11.68 -5.57 -7.42
N GLY A 61 -11.04 -4.81 -8.33
CA GLY A 61 -9.81 -4.05 -8.06
C GLY A 61 -9.98 -3.06 -6.92
N VAL A 62 -11.06 -2.25 -6.95
CA VAL A 62 -11.37 -1.28 -5.87
C VAL A 62 -11.60 -1.99 -4.52
N ARG A 63 -12.30 -3.14 -4.51
CA ARG A 63 -12.48 -3.93 -3.28
C ARG A 63 -11.17 -4.49 -2.77
N LEU A 64 -10.33 -4.96 -3.67
CA LEU A 64 -9.02 -5.51 -3.34
C LEU A 64 -8.09 -4.46 -2.73
N GLU A 65 -8.12 -3.22 -3.23
CA GLU A 65 -7.41 -2.08 -2.62
C GLU A 65 -7.76 -1.93 -1.14
N GLY A 66 -9.06 -1.99 -0.78
CA GLY A 66 -9.50 -1.91 0.61
C GLY A 66 -8.98 -3.05 1.49
N VAL A 67 -8.84 -4.26 0.94
CA VAL A 67 -8.27 -5.41 1.68
C VAL A 67 -6.75 -5.24 1.82
N ILE A 68 -6.08 -4.74 0.79
CA ILE A 68 -4.63 -4.47 0.79
C ILE A 68 -4.30 -3.40 1.84
N GLU A 69 -5.07 -2.32 1.90
CA GLU A 69 -4.85 -1.27 2.90
C GLU A 69 -5.10 -1.77 4.34
N LYS A 70 -6.10 -2.61 4.57
CA LYS A 70 -6.26 -3.30 5.86
C LYS A 70 -5.05 -4.15 6.22
N TYR A 71 -4.47 -4.86 5.24
CA TYR A 71 -3.25 -5.65 5.43
C TYR A 71 -2.05 -4.75 5.78
N ASN A 72 -1.85 -3.64 5.06
CA ASN A 72 -0.78 -2.68 5.32
C ASN A 72 -0.93 -2.05 6.72
N GLY A 73 -2.14 -1.66 7.10
CA GLY A 73 -2.45 -1.17 8.44
C GLY A 73 -2.20 -2.20 9.54
N ALA A 74 -2.57 -3.46 9.33
CA ALA A 74 -2.28 -4.55 10.26
C ALA A 74 -0.78 -4.82 10.39
N LYS A 75 -0.03 -4.75 9.29
CA LYS A 75 1.44 -4.86 9.27
C LYS A 75 2.09 -3.75 10.10
N LEU A 76 1.64 -2.51 9.94
CA LEU A 76 2.12 -1.37 10.73
C LEU A 76 1.82 -1.56 12.22
N ARG A 77 0.59 -1.96 12.59
CA ARG A 77 0.22 -2.27 13.99
C ARG A 77 1.09 -3.38 14.57
N LEU A 78 1.43 -4.40 13.80
CA LEU A 78 2.33 -5.46 14.23
C LEU A 78 3.72 -4.92 14.57
N GLN A 79 4.29 -4.07 13.71
CA GLN A 79 5.59 -3.44 13.96
C GLN A 79 5.58 -2.59 15.23
N GLN A 80 4.55 -1.76 15.43
CA GLN A 80 4.38 -0.93 16.64
C GLN A 80 4.27 -1.81 17.90
N THR A 81 3.44 -2.86 17.85
CA THR A 81 3.29 -3.79 18.99
C THR A 81 4.60 -4.51 19.31
N MET A 82 5.39 -4.88 18.31
CA MET A 82 6.69 -5.50 18.53
C MET A 82 7.68 -4.54 19.20
N ALA A 83 7.69 -3.27 18.83
CA ALA A 83 8.50 -2.24 19.48
C ALA A 83 8.08 -2.04 20.95
N GLN A 84 6.78 -1.96 21.22
CA GLN A 84 6.23 -1.86 22.58
C GLN A 84 6.60 -3.08 23.44
N ILE A 85 6.50 -4.30 22.89
CA ILE A 85 6.94 -5.53 23.56
C ILE A 85 8.41 -5.43 23.95
N HIS A 86 9.27 -4.99 23.04
CA HIS A 86 10.70 -4.85 23.31
C HIS A 86 10.97 -3.85 24.44
N GLU A 87 10.39 -2.66 24.35
CA GLU A 87 10.53 -1.63 25.38
C GLU A 87 10.07 -2.13 26.75
N ASN A 88 8.90 -2.77 26.80
CA ASN A 88 8.35 -3.29 28.05
C ASN A 88 9.17 -4.47 28.62
N GLN A 89 9.81 -5.28 27.77
CA GLN A 89 10.77 -6.29 28.21
C GLN A 89 11.99 -5.69 28.91
N VAL A 90 12.52 -4.58 28.38
CA VAL A 90 13.62 -3.83 29.00
C VAL A 90 13.18 -3.26 30.35
N ARG A 91 12.02 -2.63 30.44
CA ARG A 91 11.45 -2.12 31.69
C ARG A 91 11.29 -3.22 32.74
N LEU A 92 10.74 -4.36 32.35
CA LEU A 92 10.57 -5.52 33.22
C LEU A 92 11.92 -6.07 33.75
N ALA A 93 12.93 -6.15 32.88
CA ALA A 93 14.26 -6.57 33.26
C ALA A 93 14.87 -5.60 34.29
N THR A 94 14.80 -4.31 34.04
CA THR A 94 15.28 -3.26 34.95
C THR A 94 14.56 -3.31 36.30
N ALA A 95 13.23 -3.40 36.29
CA ALA A 95 12.45 -3.50 37.54
C ALA A 95 12.82 -4.74 38.38
N ARG A 96 13.04 -5.89 37.74
CA ARG A 96 13.49 -7.12 38.41
C ARG A 96 14.87 -6.96 39.03
N VAL A 97 15.82 -6.34 38.33
CA VAL A 97 17.16 -6.07 38.87
C VAL A 97 17.08 -5.14 40.07
N ASN A 98 16.31 -4.05 40.00
CA ASN A 98 16.14 -3.11 41.09
C ASN A 98 15.45 -3.75 42.30
N LEU A 99 14.42 -4.54 42.07
CA LEU A 99 13.75 -5.32 43.12
C LEU A 99 14.71 -6.27 43.81
N LYS A 100 15.56 -6.99 43.05
CA LYS A 100 16.59 -7.89 43.63
C LYS A 100 17.59 -7.13 44.48
N LYS A 101 18.09 -5.98 43.98
CA LYS A 101 19.03 -5.13 44.72
C LYS A 101 18.41 -4.59 46.00
N ALA A 102 17.19 -4.09 45.97
CA ALA A 102 16.49 -3.54 47.13
C ALA A 102 16.20 -4.63 48.19
N ARG A 103 15.77 -5.84 47.77
CA ARG A 103 15.59 -6.98 48.67
C ARG A 103 16.91 -7.42 49.31
N HIS A 104 18.01 -7.44 48.55
CA HIS A 104 19.33 -7.77 49.09
C HIS A 104 19.79 -6.77 50.14
N ALA A 105 19.63 -5.46 49.83
CA ALA A 105 19.98 -4.40 50.79
C ALA A 105 19.15 -4.49 52.10
N LEU A 106 17.82 -4.76 51.97
CA LEU A 106 16.97 -4.97 53.13
C LEU A 106 17.43 -6.22 53.96
N ASN A 107 17.75 -7.33 53.26
CA ASN A 107 18.23 -8.53 53.93
C ASN A 107 19.53 -8.29 54.73
N ILE A 108 20.49 -7.55 54.14
CA ILE A 108 21.71 -7.13 54.85
C ILE A 108 21.38 -6.29 56.07
N SER A 109 20.46 -5.30 55.94
CA SER A 109 20.04 -4.44 57.03
C SER A 109 19.41 -5.24 58.18
N VAL A 110 18.54 -6.22 57.86
CA VAL A 110 17.90 -7.10 58.84
C VAL A 110 18.93 -8.00 59.55
N ILE A 111 19.87 -8.59 58.81
CA ILE A 111 20.95 -9.42 59.41
C ILE A 111 21.83 -8.59 60.32
N ASN A 112 22.19 -7.38 59.93
CA ASN A 112 23.01 -6.48 60.73
C ASN A 112 22.28 -6.04 62.00
N ALA A 113 21.00 -5.72 61.93
CA ALA A 113 20.18 -5.40 63.10
C ALA A 113 20.05 -6.58 64.08
N TYR A 114 19.96 -7.81 63.53
CA TYR A 114 19.91 -9.01 64.36
C TYR A 114 21.26 -9.33 65.05
N LYS A 115 22.37 -9.20 64.31
CA LYS A 115 23.72 -9.50 64.84
C LYS A 115 24.25 -8.43 65.78
N ASN A 116 23.84 -7.19 65.58
CA ASN A 116 24.28 -6.04 66.36
C ASN A 116 23.04 -5.31 66.88
N PRO A 117 22.37 -5.87 67.92
CA PRO A 117 21.21 -5.20 68.50
C PRO A 117 21.65 -3.84 69.02
N GLN A 118 20.89 -2.80 68.60
CA GLN A 118 21.18 -1.46 69.07
C GLN A 118 20.88 -1.37 70.55
N PRO A 119 21.77 -0.73 71.35
CA PRO A 119 21.51 -0.55 72.76
C PRO A 119 20.25 0.33 72.93
N ASP A 120 19.54 0.19 74.05
CA ASP A 120 18.38 0.99 74.37
C ASP A 120 18.75 2.47 74.27
N PRO A 121 17.97 3.29 73.53
CA PRO A 121 18.22 4.71 73.42
C PRO A 121 18.33 5.43 74.75
N LEU A 122 17.61 4.97 75.77
CA LEU A 122 17.72 5.47 77.16
C LEU A 122 19.04 5.09 77.79
N GLN A 123 19.50 3.87 77.63
CA GLN A 123 20.81 3.41 78.13
C GLN A 123 21.95 4.18 77.44
N THR A 124 21.88 4.36 76.14
CA THR A 124 22.85 5.14 75.37
C THR A 124 22.90 6.60 75.82
N ALA A 125 21.76 7.22 76.13
CA ALA A 125 21.70 8.59 76.64
C ALA A 125 22.30 8.70 78.08
N LEU A 126 22.15 7.70 78.89
CA LEU A 126 22.72 7.64 80.26
C LEU A 126 24.25 7.40 80.27
N GLU A 127 24.76 6.64 79.30
CA GLU A 127 26.18 6.34 79.16
C GLU A 127 26.96 7.40 78.40
N ALA A 128 26.29 8.38 77.76
CA ALA A 128 26.92 9.42 76.98
C ALA A 128 27.68 10.43 77.86
N ARG A 129 28.92 10.74 77.49
CA ARG A 129 29.80 11.65 78.22
C ARG A 129 29.44 13.13 77.99
N ASN A 130 28.70 13.47 76.93
CA ASN A 130 28.25 14.80 76.66
C ASN A 130 27.01 14.79 75.76
N PHE A 131 26.23 15.91 75.72
CA PHE A 131 25.02 16.06 74.92
C PHE A 131 25.23 15.88 73.41
N GLY A 132 26.43 16.24 72.89
CA GLY A 132 26.75 16.06 71.44
C GLY A 132 26.75 14.61 71.03
N GLN A 133 27.27 13.67 71.86
CA GLN A 133 27.26 12.22 71.59
C GLN A 133 25.84 11.66 71.57
N VAL A 134 24.98 12.16 72.46
CA VAL A 134 23.56 11.76 72.46
C VAL A 134 22.88 12.20 71.15
N LEU A 135 23.11 13.42 70.73
CA LEU A 135 22.51 13.96 69.51
C LEU A 135 23.01 13.21 68.27
N GLU A 136 24.31 12.90 68.15
CA GLU A 136 24.88 12.13 67.07
C GLU A 136 24.31 10.71 66.97
N GLN A 137 24.14 10.02 68.08
CA GLN A 137 23.52 8.69 68.16
C GLN A 137 22.05 8.72 67.69
N PHE A 138 21.28 9.72 68.14
CA PHE A 138 19.89 9.90 67.68
C PHE A 138 19.81 10.17 66.19
N GLN A 139 20.71 10.99 65.64
CA GLN A 139 20.77 11.26 64.18
C GLN A 139 21.13 10.00 63.39
N LEU A 140 22.06 9.15 63.87
CA LEU A 140 22.38 7.87 63.26
C LEU A 140 21.20 6.90 63.25
N LEU A 141 20.44 6.83 64.36
CA LEU A 141 19.27 5.98 64.47
C LEU A 141 18.15 6.48 63.50
N ASP A 142 17.89 7.75 63.45
CA ASP A 142 16.91 8.38 62.52
C ASP A 142 17.28 8.08 61.06
N ARG A 143 18.55 8.26 60.67
CA ARG A 143 19.04 7.93 59.31
C ARG A 143 18.84 6.44 59.00
N ALA A 144 19.12 5.52 59.95
CA ALA A 144 18.93 4.08 59.74
C ALA A 144 17.45 3.74 59.57
N GLN A 145 16.56 4.31 60.36
CA GLN A 145 15.10 4.13 60.23
C GLN A 145 14.57 4.66 58.88
N THR A 146 14.95 5.89 58.52
CA THR A 146 14.60 6.49 57.24
C THR A 146 15.10 5.67 56.06
N TYR A 147 16.33 5.18 56.12
CA TYR A 147 16.88 4.29 55.08
C TYR A 147 16.07 3.00 54.93
N ASN A 148 15.74 2.30 56.01
CA ASN A 148 14.96 1.06 56.01
C ASN A 148 13.53 1.31 55.48
N ALA A 149 12.90 2.42 55.88
CA ALA A 149 11.57 2.84 55.36
C ALA A 149 11.62 3.09 53.86
N SER A 150 12.70 3.73 53.38
CA SER A 150 12.89 3.99 51.93
C SER A 150 13.08 2.68 51.16
N LEU A 151 13.85 1.70 51.69
CA LEU A 151 14.01 0.38 51.10
C LEU A 151 12.69 -0.37 50.95
N LEU A 152 11.83 -0.35 51.99
CA LEU A 152 10.51 -0.98 51.93
C LEU A 152 9.60 -0.32 50.91
N THR A 153 9.64 1.01 50.80
CA THR A 153 8.90 1.77 49.82
C THR A 153 9.38 1.44 48.39
N ASN A 154 10.69 1.40 48.17
CA ASN A 154 11.29 1.03 46.90
C ASN A 154 10.95 -0.41 46.49
N ILE A 155 10.99 -1.36 47.43
CA ILE A 155 10.62 -2.77 47.19
C ILE A 155 9.16 -2.84 46.71
N ARG A 156 8.24 -2.15 47.39
CA ARG A 156 6.82 -2.11 46.97
C ARG A 156 6.61 -1.49 45.61
N SER A 157 7.32 -0.39 45.34
CA SER A 157 7.28 0.27 43.99
C SER A 157 7.78 -0.67 42.91
N TYR A 158 8.99 -1.24 43.07
CA TYR A 158 9.55 -2.14 42.05
C TYR A 158 8.73 -3.42 41.87
N GLN A 159 8.09 -3.93 42.93
CA GLN A 159 7.17 -5.06 42.82
C GLN A 159 5.95 -4.70 41.99
N LYS A 160 5.35 -3.51 42.25
CA LYS A 160 4.26 -2.99 41.41
C LYS A 160 4.66 -2.80 39.96
N ASP A 161 5.88 -2.33 39.69
CA ASP A 161 6.42 -2.15 38.34
C ASP A 161 6.60 -3.49 37.61
N VAL A 162 7.12 -4.51 38.32
CA VAL A 162 7.22 -5.87 37.78
C VAL A 162 5.84 -6.42 37.41
N ASP A 163 4.87 -6.32 38.31
CA ASP A 163 3.53 -6.85 38.10
C ASP A 163 2.78 -6.10 36.96
N SER A 164 2.93 -4.76 36.90
CA SER A 164 2.32 -3.95 35.84
C SER A 164 2.94 -4.26 34.46
N SER A 165 4.27 -4.30 34.38
CA SER A 165 5.00 -4.64 33.16
C SER A 165 4.67 -6.06 32.68
N GLN A 166 4.54 -7.02 33.59
CA GLN A 166 4.16 -8.40 33.24
C GLN A 166 2.74 -8.48 32.66
N ARG A 167 1.78 -7.77 33.26
CA ARG A 167 0.40 -7.69 32.76
C ARG A 167 0.35 -7.02 31.38
N THR A 168 1.08 -5.93 31.18
CA THR A 168 1.17 -5.23 29.90
C THR A 168 1.78 -6.12 28.83
N LEU A 169 2.89 -6.81 29.14
CA LEU A 169 3.54 -7.75 28.22
C LEU A 169 2.60 -8.88 27.77
N ASN A 170 1.77 -9.39 28.66
CA ASN A 170 0.79 -10.42 28.29
C ASN A 170 -0.31 -9.87 27.35
N ARG A 171 -0.79 -8.64 27.59
CA ARG A 171 -1.76 -7.97 26.70
C ARG A 171 -1.16 -7.74 25.30
N GLU A 172 0.05 -7.20 25.23
CA GLU A 172 0.75 -6.93 23.96
C GLU A 172 1.02 -8.22 23.17
N ARG A 173 1.41 -9.31 23.85
CA ARG A 173 1.60 -10.62 23.21
C ARG A 173 0.28 -11.17 22.64
N ASN A 174 -0.82 -10.99 23.34
CA ASN A 174 -2.12 -11.40 22.84
C ASN A 174 -2.58 -10.53 21.65
N ALA A 175 -2.39 -9.22 21.72
CA ALA A 175 -2.64 -8.31 20.59
C ALA A 175 -1.81 -8.71 19.37
N ARG A 176 -0.52 -9.01 19.53
CA ARG A 176 0.34 -9.51 18.46
C ARG A 176 -0.20 -10.79 17.82
N ARG A 177 -0.67 -11.75 18.63
CA ARG A 177 -1.25 -13.01 18.11
C ARG A 177 -2.51 -12.71 17.27
N GLY A 178 -3.39 -11.84 17.75
CA GLY A 178 -4.58 -11.41 17.02
C GLY A 178 -4.23 -10.78 15.67
N THR A 179 -3.28 -9.83 15.67
CA THR A 179 -2.83 -9.17 14.44
C THR A 179 -2.17 -10.14 13.46
N VAL A 180 -1.39 -11.11 13.92
CA VAL A 180 -0.79 -12.15 13.05
C VAL A 180 -1.87 -13.02 12.40
N SER A 181 -2.92 -13.39 13.16
CA SER A 181 -4.06 -14.13 12.62
C SER A 181 -4.84 -13.30 11.58
N GLU A 182 -5.08 -12.02 11.86
CA GLU A 182 -5.69 -11.07 10.92
C GLU A 182 -4.87 -10.96 9.62
N LEU A 183 -3.57 -10.78 9.71
CA LEU A 183 -2.67 -10.74 8.55
C LEU A 183 -2.73 -12.01 7.70
N SER A 184 -2.79 -13.17 8.32
CA SER A 184 -2.93 -14.45 7.60
C SER A 184 -4.24 -14.52 6.83
N SER A 185 -5.35 -14.13 7.46
CA SER A 185 -6.68 -14.07 6.83
C SER A 185 -6.71 -13.10 5.65
N LEU A 186 -6.24 -11.86 5.84
CA LEU A 186 -6.20 -10.84 4.81
C LEU A 186 -5.31 -11.25 3.64
N LYS A 187 -4.14 -11.86 3.91
CA LYS A 187 -3.27 -12.43 2.87
C LYS A 187 -3.99 -13.49 2.04
N GLY A 188 -4.74 -14.39 2.68
CA GLY A 188 -5.55 -15.40 1.99
C GLY A 188 -6.62 -14.77 1.10
N GLN A 189 -7.31 -13.74 1.58
CA GLN A 189 -8.31 -13.00 0.80
C GLN A 189 -7.68 -12.33 -0.43
N ILE A 190 -6.55 -11.63 -0.27
CA ILE A 190 -5.84 -10.98 -1.37
C ILE A 190 -5.42 -12.01 -2.43
N GLN A 191 -4.80 -13.12 -2.00
CA GLN A 191 -4.37 -14.17 -2.92
C GLN A 191 -5.53 -14.81 -3.66
N GLY A 192 -6.65 -15.04 -2.98
CA GLY A 192 -7.87 -15.57 -3.57
C GLY A 192 -8.48 -14.63 -4.60
N SER A 193 -8.57 -13.34 -4.31
CA SER A 193 -9.07 -12.33 -5.25
C SER A 193 -8.19 -12.23 -6.49
N ILE A 194 -6.87 -12.15 -6.34
CA ILE A 194 -5.92 -12.11 -7.45
C ILE A 194 -6.03 -13.36 -8.34
N ALA A 195 -6.19 -14.54 -7.74
CA ALA A 195 -6.35 -15.79 -8.49
C ALA A 195 -7.66 -15.81 -9.28
N ALA A 196 -8.76 -15.36 -8.69
CA ALA A 196 -10.06 -15.25 -9.35
C ALA A 196 -10.02 -14.27 -10.53
N ASP A 197 -9.40 -13.10 -10.36
CA ASP A 197 -9.27 -12.10 -11.41
C ASP A 197 -8.41 -12.61 -12.57
N LYS A 198 -7.30 -13.29 -12.26
CA LYS A 198 -6.46 -13.95 -13.28
C LYS A 198 -7.24 -14.99 -14.07
N GLN A 199 -8.08 -15.78 -13.43
CA GLN A 199 -8.91 -16.77 -14.10
C GLN A 199 -9.96 -16.11 -15.01
N ARG A 200 -10.63 -15.05 -14.55
CA ARG A 200 -11.60 -14.27 -15.35
C ARG A 200 -10.91 -13.65 -16.59
N TYR A 201 -9.76 -13.03 -16.38
CA TYR A 201 -8.98 -12.42 -17.47
C TYR A 201 -8.55 -13.45 -18.51
N SER A 202 -8.05 -14.63 -18.08
CA SER A 202 -7.66 -15.69 -18.99
C SER A 202 -8.83 -16.26 -19.78
N GLY A 203 -10.01 -16.41 -19.13
CA GLY A 203 -11.25 -16.81 -19.77
C GLY A 203 -11.72 -15.81 -20.85
N LEU A 204 -11.68 -14.50 -20.53
CA LEU A 204 -12.01 -13.44 -21.48
C LEU A 204 -11.05 -13.45 -22.69
N LYS A 205 -9.74 -13.56 -22.47
CA LYS A 205 -8.73 -13.65 -23.53
C LYS A 205 -8.96 -14.84 -24.46
N ALA A 206 -9.30 -16.00 -23.89
CA ALA A 206 -9.61 -17.20 -24.67
C ALA A 206 -10.88 -17.01 -25.54
N LYS A 207 -11.93 -16.38 -24.95
CA LYS A 207 -13.17 -16.09 -25.66
C LYS A 207 -12.95 -15.09 -26.81
N VAL A 208 -12.24 -14.00 -26.59
CA VAL A 208 -11.90 -13.01 -27.63
C VAL A 208 -11.13 -13.68 -28.75
N ARG A 209 -10.15 -14.54 -28.45
CA ARG A 209 -9.39 -15.27 -29.47
C ARG A 209 -10.30 -16.16 -30.32
N ARG A 210 -11.22 -16.92 -29.71
CA ARG A 210 -12.19 -17.74 -30.45
C ARG A 210 -13.04 -16.89 -31.42
N LEU A 211 -13.56 -15.77 -30.94
CA LEU A 211 -14.39 -14.88 -31.79
C LEU A 211 -13.60 -14.29 -32.97
N ILE A 212 -12.32 -13.96 -32.76
CA ILE A 212 -11.44 -13.53 -33.86
C ILE A 212 -11.24 -14.66 -34.87
N ASP A 213 -10.99 -15.89 -34.41
CA ASP A 213 -10.78 -17.04 -35.26
C ASP A 213 -12.06 -17.42 -36.03
N GLU A 214 -13.23 -17.40 -35.36
CA GLU A 214 -14.54 -17.63 -35.98
C GLU A 214 -14.84 -16.58 -37.08
N ARG A 215 -14.59 -15.29 -36.77
CA ARG A 215 -14.75 -14.23 -37.76
C ARG A 215 -13.84 -14.41 -38.97
N ARG A 216 -12.55 -14.69 -38.75
CA ARG A 216 -11.59 -14.96 -39.83
C ARG A 216 -12.06 -16.12 -40.68
N GLN A 217 -12.54 -17.21 -40.08
CA GLN A 217 -13.04 -18.37 -40.80
C GLN A 217 -14.30 -17.99 -41.62
N ALA A 218 -15.22 -17.25 -41.06
CA ALA A 218 -16.41 -16.79 -41.76
C ALA A 218 -16.08 -15.89 -42.99
N GLU A 219 -15.09 -15.00 -42.83
CA GLU A 219 -14.59 -14.15 -43.94
C GLU A 219 -13.94 -14.99 -45.06
N ILE A 220 -13.16 -16.02 -44.73
CA ILE A 220 -12.58 -16.96 -45.70
C ILE A 220 -13.71 -17.72 -46.44
N ASP A 221 -14.70 -18.22 -45.72
CA ASP A 221 -15.81 -18.95 -46.29
C ASP A 221 -16.71 -18.07 -47.17
N ALA A 222 -16.90 -16.81 -46.78
CA ALA A 222 -17.61 -15.80 -47.62
C ALA A 222 -16.82 -15.53 -48.90
N SER A 223 -15.53 -15.31 -48.83
CA SER A 223 -14.65 -15.11 -49.99
C SER A 223 -14.65 -16.30 -50.93
N ARG A 224 -14.65 -17.52 -50.39
CA ARG A 224 -14.75 -18.77 -51.20
C ARG A 224 -16.09 -18.85 -51.96
N ARG A 225 -17.18 -18.56 -51.27
CA ARG A 225 -18.53 -18.55 -51.87
C ARG A 225 -18.64 -17.49 -53.00
N GLU A 226 -18.08 -16.32 -52.78
CA GLU A 226 -18.09 -15.27 -53.79
C GLU A 226 -17.19 -15.61 -54.97
N ALA A 227 -16.02 -16.18 -54.75
CA ALA A 227 -15.17 -16.66 -55.83
C ALA A 227 -15.86 -17.76 -56.69
N GLU A 228 -16.60 -18.67 -56.04
CA GLU A 228 -17.37 -19.71 -56.73
C GLU A 228 -18.55 -19.09 -57.53
N ARG A 229 -19.22 -18.08 -56.97
CA ARG A 229 -20.26 -17.31 -57.63
C ARG A 229 -19.74 -16.59 -58.91
N VAL A 230 -18.60 -15.90 -58.75
CA VAL A 230 -17.93 -15.22 -59.88
C VAL A 230 -17.56 -16.22 -60.97
N ARG A 231 -17.03 -17.37 -60.58
CA ARG A 231 -16.66 -18.45 -61.51
C ARG A 231 -17.84 -19.03 -62.26
N LYS A 232 -19.00 -19.19 -61.59
CA LYS A 232 -20.27 -19.61 -62.23
C LYS A 232 -20.80 -18.53 -63.21
N LEU A 233 -20.72 -17.26 -62.85
CA LEU A 233 -21.13 -16.14 -63.70
C LEU A 233 -20.20 -15.99 -64.92
N GLN A 234 -18.89 -16.14 -64.76
CA GLN A 234 -17.93 -16.13 -65.88
C GLN A 234 -18.15 -17.32 -66.82
N ALA A 235 -18.45 -18.49 -66.32
CA ALA A 235 -18.79 -19.67 -67.17
C ALA A 235 -20.11 -19.45 -67.96
N ALA A 236 -21.08 -18.70 -67.34
CA ALA A 236 -22.33 -18.34 -68.03
C ALA A 236 -22.18 -17.19 -69.04
N SER A 237 -21.21 -16.30 -68.86
CA SER A 237 -20.99 -15.09 -69.72
C SER A 237 -19.99 -15.37 -70.87
N SER A 238 -19.31 -16.49 -70.90
CA SER A 238 -18.39 -16.88 -71.99
C SER A 238 -19.12 -17.23 -73.29
N SER A 239 -20.43 -17.08 -73.36
CA SER A 239 -21.28 -17.28 -74.54
C SER A 239 -21.75 -16.01 -75.25
N GLN A 240 -21.26 -14.79 -74.92
CA GLN A 240 -21.56 -13.57 -75.65
C GLN A 240 -20.37 -12.57 -75.67
N PRO A 241 -19.98 -12.00 -76.82
CA PRO A 241 -18.98 -10.95 -76.90
C PRO A 241 -19.59 -9.57 -76.75
N VAL A 242 -19.02 -8.71 -75.90
CA VAL A 242 -19.37 -7.29 -75.86
C VAL A 242 -18.13 -6.40 -75.69
N ALA A 243 -18.18 -5.31 -76.43
CA ALA A 243 -17.17 -4.30 -76.67
C ALA A 243 -16.80 -3.41 -75.48
N VAL A 244 -15.56 -2.93 -75.58
CA VAL A 244 -14.86 -2.00 -74.67
C VAL A 244 -15.43 -0.58 -74.86
N ASN A 245 -15.57 0.15 -73.75
CA ASN A 245 -15.43 1.61 -73.76
C ASN A 245 -14.86 2.15 -72.45
N ASP A 246 -13.94 3.01 -72.65
CA ASP A 246 -13.06 3.80 -71.82
C ASP A 246 -13.77 4.96 -71.10
N ILE A 247 -13.27 5.46 -69.97
CA ILE A 247 -13.25 6.83 -69.46
C ILE A 247 -12.93 6.75 -67.95
N GLY A 248 -11.83 7.25 -67.41
CA GLY A 248 -11.47 8.62 -67.22
C GLY A 248 -11.43 8.94 -65.70
N GLY A 249 -10.26 9.32 -65.19
CA GLY A 249 -9.98 9.62 -63.78
C GLY A 249 -10.49 10.98 -63.29
N VAL A 250 -10.42 11.21 -61.97
CA VAL A 250 -10.19 12.54 -61.36
C VAL A 250 -9.59 12.40 -59.97
N SER A 251 -8.56 13.21 -59.76
CA SER A 251 -7.87 13.54 -58.50
C SER A 251 -8.61 14.59 -57.66
N GLY A 252 -8.25 14.72 -56.38
CA GLY A 252 -8.49 15.92 -55.56
C GLY A 252 -8.34 15.60 -54.07
N ALA A 253 -7.32 15.86 -53.46
CA ALA A 253 -6.69 17.02 -52.79
C ALA A 253 -7.28 17.35 -51.41
N SER A 254 -6.38 17.23 -50.45
CA SER A 254 -6.21 17.81 -49.13
C SER A 254 -6.98 19.06 -48.68
N THR A 255 -7.28 19.15 -47.40
CA THR A 255 -6.88 20.32 -46.57
C THR A 255 -6.98 20.01 -45.08
N SER A 256 -5.92 20.36 -44.37
CA SER A 256 -5.76 20.46 -42.92
C SER A 256 -6.28 21.81 -42.44
N THR A 257 -6.94 21.84 -41.26
CA THR A 257 -6.99 23.07 -40.47
C THR A 257 -6.83 22.73 -38.99
N GLY A 258 -5.78 23.26 -38.40
CA GLY A 258 -5.56 23.29 -36.97
C GLY A 258 -6.43 24.34 -36.29
N SER A 259 -6.80 24.09 -35.07
CA SER A 259 -7.36 25.09 -34.16
C SER A 259 -6.65 25.00 -32.85
N SER A 260 -5.91 26.04 -32.53
CA SER A 260 -5.27 26.30 -31.23
C SER A 260 -6.23 27.10 -30.38
N ASP A 261 -6.58 26.58 -29.22
CA ASP A 261 -7.35 27.25 -28.19
C ASP A 261 -6.40 27.80 -27.11
N PRO A 262 -6.48 29.08 -26.71
CA PRO A 262 -5.61 29.66 -25.69
C PRO A 262 -6.13 29.33 -24.29
N GLY A 263 -5.45 28.42 -23.59
CA GLY A 263 -5.74 28.05 -22.22
C GLY A 263 -5.55 29.21 -21.25
N VAL A 264 -6.58 29.49 -20.49
CA VAL A 264 -6.55 30.36 -19.31
C VAL A 264 -5.68 29.69 -18.23
N SER A 265 -4.49 30.27 -17.98
CA SER A 265 -3.62 29.87 -16.89
C SER A 265 -4.20 30.35 -15.56
N VAL A 266 -4.79 29.48 -14.79
CA VAL A 266 -5.06 29.70 -13.37
C VAL A 266 -3.70 29.56 -12.63
N PRO A 267 -3.31 30.46 -11.69
CA PRO A 267 -2.08 30.31 -10.93
C PRO A 267 -2.11 29.04 -10.10
N VAL A 268 -1.27 28.08 -10.44
CA VAL A 268 -1.07 26.85 -9.63
C VAL A 268 -0.21 27.26 -8.42
N PRO A 269 -0.60 26.91 -7.17
CA PRO A 269 0.24 27.15 -6.01
C PRO A 269 1.63 26.54 -6.21
N ALA A 270 2.68 27.25 -5.79
CA ALA A 270 4.04 26.74 -5.93
C ALA A 270 4.25 25.47 -5.09
N PRO A 271 4.77 24.38 -5.68
CA PRO A 271 5.05 23.16 -4.95
C PRO A 271 6.15 23.39 -3.90
N SER A 272 6.12 22.62 -2.80
CA SER A 272 7.29 22.50 -1.95
C SER A 272 8.43 21.85 -2.76
N SER A 273 9.68 22.25 -2.54
CA SER A 273 10.83 21.66 -3.24
C SER A 273 10.88 20.12 -3.09
N VAL A 274 10.49 19.63 -1.92
CA VAL A 274 10.45 18.20 -1.62
C VAL A 274 9.26 17.51 -2.29
N GLY A 275 8.08 18.14 -2.32
CA GLY A 275 6.91 17.62 -3.02
C GLY A 275 7.16 17.45 -4.51
N GLN A 276 7.80 18.44 -5.15
CA GLN A 276 8.17 18.34 -6.57
C GLN A 276 9.23 17.25 -6.81
N ALA A 277 10.19 17.09 -5.91
CA ALA A 277 11.20 16.04 -6.02
C ALA A 277 10.56 14.64 -5.87
N ALA A 278 9.60 14.47 -4.96
CA ALA A 278 8.84 13.23 -4.82
C ALA A 278 8.00 12.92 -6.08
N VAL A 279 7.38 13.93 -6.68
CA VAL A 279 6.69 13.79 -7.98
C VAL A 279 7.64 13.26 -9.05
N ASN A 280 8.83 13.84 -9.18
CA ASN A 280 9.80 13.40 -10.17
C ASN A 280 10.23 11.95 -9.94
N SER A 281 10.42 11.54 -8.68
CA SER A 281 10.72 10.15 -8.32
C SER A 281 9.58 9.21 -8.72
N ALA A 282 8.33 9.57 -8.44
CA ALA A 282 7.17 8.75 -8.81
C ALA A 282 6.96 8.65 -10.33
N LEU A 283 7.18 9.75 -11.07
CA LEU A 283 7.09 9.78 -12.53
C LEU A 283 8.17 8.93 -13.22
N ALA A 284 9.35 8.76 -12.59
CA ALA A 284 10.38 7.88 -13.11
C ALA A 284 9.96 6.39 -13.09
N GLU A 285 8.97 6.04 -12.30
CA GLU A 285 8.43 4.67 -12.19
C GLU A 285 7.20 4.40 -13.07
N LEU A 286 6.86 5.31 -14.00
CA LEU A 286 5.75 5.07 -14.95
C LEU A 286 5.96 3.76 -15.71
N GLY A 287 4.91 2.94 -15.79
CA GLY A 287 4.94 1.61 -16.40
C GLY A 287 5.41 0.49 -15.47
N THR A 288 5.88 0.79 -14.26
CA THR A 288 6.21 -0.24 -13.26
C THR A 288 4.94 -0.98 -12.84
N PRO A 289 4.94 -2.33 -12.80
CA PRO A 289 3.75 -3.10 -12.47
C PRO A 289 3.21 -2.80 -11.07
N TYR A 290 1.89 -2.83 -10.91
CA TYR A 290 1.28 -2.88 -9.59
C TYR A 290 1.61 -4.20 -8.89
N VAL A 291 2.14 -4.12 -7.68
CA VAL A 291 2.40 -5.27 -6.79
C VAL A 291 1.89 -4.94 -5.41
N TRP A 292 0.92 -5.70 -4.88
CA TRP A 292 0.41 -5.48 -3.54
C TRP A 292 1.50 -5.63 -2.48
N GLY A 293 1.56 -4.70 -1.53
CA GLY A 293 2.64 -4.62 -0.53
C GLY A 293 3.98 -4.21 -1.12
N GLY A 294 4.04 -3.84 -2.41
CA GLY A 294 5.24 -3.37 -3.10
C GLY A 294 5.56 -1.92 -2.76
N SER A 295 6.83 -1.62 -2.51
CA SER A 295 7.33 -0.29 -2.14
C SER A 295 8.76 -0.04 -2.63
N ALA A 296 9.11 -0.63 -3.78
CA ALA A 296 10.43 -0.49 -4.39
C ALA A 296 10.35 -0.65 -5.90
N PRO A 297 11.35 -0.17 -6.68
CA PRO A 297 11.46 -0.41 -8.10
C PRO A 297 11.31 -1.90 -8.45
N GLY A 298 10.42 -2.17 -9.42
CA GLY A 298 9.99 -3.53 -9.80
C GLY A 298 8.56 -3.87 -9.37
N GLY A 299 7.93 -3.09 -8.49
CA GLY A 299 6.50 -3.18 -8.17
C GLY A 299 6.07 -2.32 -7.00
N PHE A 300 4.96 -1.62 -7.17
CA PHE A 300 4.38 -0.74 -6.17
C PHE A 300 2.89 -1.03 -5.97
N ASP A 301 2.40 -0.87 -4.74
CA ASP A 301 1.00 -0.54 -4.51
C ASP A 301 0.83 0.98 -4.34
N CYS A 302 -0.40 1.45 -4.14
CA CYS A 302 -0.71 2.89 -4.12
C CYS A 302 0.07 3.64 -3.04
N SER A 303 0.01 3.19 -1.79
CA SER A 303 0.70 3.81 -0.66
C SER A 303 2.21 3.54 -0.66
N GLY A 304 2.64 2.42 -1.25
CA GLY A 304 4.04 2.06 -1.43
C GLY A 304 4.77 2.97 -2.42
N LEU A 305 4.13 3.33 -3.54
CA LEU A 305 4.67 4.31 -4.49
C LEU A 305 4.92 5.66 -3.84
N VAL A 306 3.93 6.17 -3.10
CA VAL A 306 4.00 7.44 -2.39
C VAL A 306 5.11 7.41 -1.32
N SER A 307 5.12 6.38 -0.47
CA SER A 307 6.11 6.24 0.60
C SER A 307 7.53 6.12 0.05
N TRP A 308 7.70 5.38 -1.02
CA TRP A 308 9.00 5.24 -1.69
C TRP A 308 9.46 6.56 -2.32
N ALA A 309 8.58 7.25 -3.05
CA ALA A 309 8.92 8.49 -3.74
C ALA A 309 9.37 9.60 -2.77
N TYR A 310 8.68 9.74 -1.65
CA TYR A 310 9.09 10.65 -0.59
C TYR A 310 10.37 10.18 0.12
N GLY A 311 10.52 8.87 0.31
CA GLY A 311 11.72 8.25 0.89
C GLY A 311 12.99 8.52 0.09
N GLN A 312 12.92 8.57 -1.26
CA GLN A 312 14.04 8.96 -2.13
C GLN A 312 14.51 10.40 -1.87
N ASN A 313 13.65 11.22 -1.27
CA ASN A 313 13.92 12.64 -0.98
C ASN A 313 14.06 12.91 0.53
N GLY A 314 14.37 11.87 1.32
CA GLY A 314 14.70 11.98 2.75
C GLY A 314 13.50 12.03 3.69
N ILE A 315 12.26 11.93 3.19
CA ILE A 315 11.05 11.91 4.04
C ILE A 315 10.53 10.48 4.15
N SER A 316 10.63 9.91 5.35
CA SER A 316 10.10 8.58 5.65
C SER A 316 8.60 8.64 5.92
N LEU A 317 7.81 8.04 5.04
CA LEU A 317 6.37 7.93 5.17
C LEU A 317 5.94 6.49 5.45
N PRO A 318 4.88 6.27 6.24
CA PRO A 318 4.33 4.94 6.47
C PRO A 318 3.68 4.39 5.20
N HIS A 319 3.87 3.10 4.94
CA HIS A 319 3.23 2.39 3.85
C HIS A 319 1.80 1.97 4.25
N TYR A 320 0.93 2.97 4.45
CA TYR A 320 -0.48 2.80 4.81
C TYR A 320 -1.25 4.11 4.62
N THR A 321 -2.30 4.12 3.79
CA THR A 321 -3.08 5.31 3.43
C THR A 321 -3.68 6.02 4.63
N GLY A 322 -4.21 5.29 5.61
CA GLY A 322 -4.78 5.88 6.81
C GLY A 322 -3.77 6.66 7.65
N SER A 323 -2.51 6.22 7.69
CA SER A 323 -1.45 6.99 8.37
C SER A 323 -0.98 8.19 7.54
N LEU A 324 -0.91 8.05 6.22
CA LEU A 324 -0.60 9.16 5.31
C LEU A 324 -1.62 10.29 5.45
N TRP A 325 -2.92 9.93 5.52
CA TRP A 325 -4.01 10.88 5.76
C TRP A 325 -3.86 11.65 7.07
N ALA A 326 -3.40 10.99 8.13
CA ALA A 326 -3.26 11.57 9.47
C ALA A 326 -1.98 12.39 9.67
N MET A 327 -0.98 12.29 8.76
CA MET A 327 0.35 12.87 9.00
C MET A 327 0.52 14.31 8.53
N GLY A 328 -0.19 14.72 7.49
CA GLY A 328 0.04 16.03 6.86
C GLY A 328 -1.07 17.03 7.12
N THR A 329 -0.93 18.20 6.50
CA THR A 329 -1.94 19.25 6.54
C THR A 329 -2.97 19.02 5.45
N HIS A 330 -4.25 18.96 5.81
CA HIS A 330 -5.34 18.87 4.84
C HIS A 330 -5.43 20.13 3.99
N VAL A 331 -5.54 19.95 2.69
CA VAL A 331 -5.64 21.04 1.71
C VAL A 331 -6.92 20.87 0.88
N SER A 332 -7.52 22.00 0.48
CA SER A 332 -8.68 22.01 -0.41
C SER A 332 -8.26 21.67 -1.84
N GLU A 333 -9.21 21.22 -2.67
CA GLU A 333 -8.93 20.87 -4.07
C GLU A 333 -8.38 22.06 -4.87
N SER A 334 -8.82 23.29 -4.53
CA SER A 334 -8.34 24.53 -5.19
C SER A 334 -6.92 24.94 -4.77
N GLU A 335 -6.39 24.39 -3.67
CA GLU A 335 -5.05 24.67 -3.13
C GLU A 335 -4.04 23.58 -3.45
N LEU A 336 -4.43 22.60 -4.28
CA LEU A 336 -3.56 21.49 -4.63
C LEU A 336 -2.28 21.97 -5.34
N ALA A 337 -1.15 21.49 -4.83
CA ALA A 337 0.18 21.70 -5.39
C ALA A 337 0.86 20.35 -5.70
N PRO A 338 1.75 20.28 -6.70
CA PRO A 338 2.51 19.06 -6.97
C PRO A 338 3.20 18.51 -5.72
N GLY A 339 3.01 17.21 -5.47
CA GLY A 339 3.43 16.51 -4.27
C GLY A 339 2.32 16.25 -3.26
N ASP A 340 1.20 16.99 -3.30
CA ASP A 340 0.07 16.70 -2.42
C ASP A 340 -0.47 15.29 -2.65
N LEU A 341 -0.83 14.62 -1.58
CA LEU A 341 -1.42 13.28 -1.63
C LEU A 341 -2.91 13.40 -1.80
N VAL A 342 -3.46 12.78 -2.84
CA VAL A 342 -4.90 12.78 -3.16
C VAL A 342 -5.49 11.41 -2.82
N PHE A 343 -6.58 11.39 -2.06
CA PHE A 343 -7.16 10.18 -1.50
C PHE A 343 -8.52 9.86 -2.11
N TYR A 344 -8.79 8.57 -2.27
CA TYR A 344 -10.00 8.05 -2.91
C TYR A 344 -10.58 6.86 -2.14
N ASN A 345 -11.83 6.49 -2.47
CA ASN A 345 -12.49 5.26 -2.04
C ASN A 345 -12.50 5.08 -0.49
N GLY A 346 -12.78 6.13 0.27
CA GLY A 346 -12.82 6.07 1.73
C GLY A 346 -11.45 5.76 2.35
N LEU A 347 -10.38 6.34 1.83
CA LEU A 347 -8.98 6.14 2.20
C LEU A 347 -8.42 4.75 1.84
N ASN A 348 -9.03 4.04 0.90
CA ASN A 348 -8.49 2.76 0.41
C ASN A 348 -7.51 2.96 -0.75
N HIS A 349 -7.36 4.20 -1.25
CA HIS A 349 -6.45 4.51 -2.33
C HIS A 349 -5.82 5.90 -2.16
N VAL A 350 -4.58 6.03 -2.63
CA VAL A 350 -3.83 7.29 -2.63
C VAL A 350 -3.00 7.40 -3.91
N GLY A 351 -2.91 8.61 -4.41
CA GLY A 351 -1.96 9.00 -5.45
C GLY A 351 -1.28 10.31 -5.10
N MET A 352 -0.38 10.78 -5.94
CA MET A 352 0.36 12.03 -5.75
C MET A 352 0.00 13.01 -6.86
N TYR A 353 -0.51 14.18 -6.48
CA TYR A 353 -0.87 15.24 -7.42
C TYR A 353 0.35 15.77 -8.16
N ILE A 354 0.22 15.96 -9.46
CA ILE A 354 1.32 16.41 -10.34
C ILE A 354 1.01 17.74 -11.06
N GLY A 355 -0.15 18.34 -10.78
CA GLY A 355 -0.60 19.56 -11.42
C GLY A 355 -1.68 19.33 -12.49
N ASN A 356 -2.37 20.39 -12.88
CA ASN A 356 -3.36 20.41 -13.98
C ASN A 356 -4.47 19.35 -13.83
N GLY A 357 -4.95 19.09 -12.61
CA GLY A 357 -5.98 18.10 -12.32
C GLY A 357 -5.54 16.64 -12.53
N ASN A 358 -4.24 16.37 -12.60
CA ASN A 358 -3.69 15.03 -12.78
C ASN A 358 -2.89 14.57 -11.55
N PHE A 359 -2.80 13.27 -11.38
CA PHE A 359 -2.01 12.63 -10.33
C PHE A 359 -1.36 11.34 -10.82
N VAL A 360 -0.22 10.98 -10.24
CA VAL A 360 0.45 9.71 -10.49
C VAL A 360 0.02 8.69 -9.44
N GLU A 361 -0.27 7.47 -9.87
CA GLU A 361 -0.77 6.41 -9.02
C GLU A 361 -0.27 5.02 -9.45
N ALA A 362 -0.27 4.06 -8.51
CA ALA A 362 -0.29 2.63 -8.78
C ALA A 362 -1.72 2.13 -8.50
N PRO A 363 -2.56 1.89 -9.52
CA PRO A 363 -4.02 1.83 -9.33
C PRO A 363 -4.52 0.53 -8.71
N HIS A 364 -4.18 -0.64 -9.27
CA HIS A 364 -4.63 -1.96 -8.79
C HIS A 364 -3.87 -3.11 -9.46
N SER A 365 -4.05 -4.32 -8.95
CA SER A 365 -3.45 -5.54 -9.52
C SER A 365 -3.79 -5.71 -11.01
N GLY A 366 -2.76 -5.95 -11.82
CA GLY A 366 -2.90 -6.10 -13.28
C GLY A 366 -2.71 -4.81 -14.07
N ASP A 367 -2.55 -3.67 -13.40
CA ASP A 367 -2.24 -2.37 -13.98
C ASP A 367 -0.78 -1.96 -13.65
N VAL A 368 -0.38 -0.78 -14.09
CA VAL A 368 0.96 -0.23 -13.91
C VAL A 368 0.89 1.16 -13.28
N VAL A 369 1.99 1.66 -12.76
CA VAL A 369 2.13 3.06 -12.39
C VAL A 369 1.83 3.94 -13.58
N LYS A 370 0.88 4.86 -13.43
CA LYS A 370 0.38 5.72 -14.50
C LYS A 370 -0.06 7.09 -14.00
N ILE A 371 -0.28 8.00 -14.95
CA ILE A 371 -0.95 9.28 -14.70
C ILE A 371 -2.44 9.09 -14.92
N SER A 372 -3.25 9.59 -13.99
CA SER A 372 -4.70 9.61 -14.05
C SER A 372 -5.22 11.02 -13.83
N SER A 373 -6.39 11.32 -14.41
CA SER A 373 -7.09 12.58 -14.16
C SER A 373 -7.98 12.46 -12.92
N MET A 374 -7.96 13.47 -12.05
CA MET A 374 -8.84 13.56 -10.90
C MET A 374 -10.32 13.51 -11.28
N GLY A 375 -10.70 14.21 -12.36
CA GLY A 375 -12.07 14.25 -12.85
C GLY A 375 -12.57 12.92 -13.44
N ALA A 376 -11.68 12.01 -13.83
CA ALA A 376 -12.04 10.70 -14.36
C ALA A 376 -12.15 9.62 -13.26
N ARG A 377 -11.67 9.88 -12.04
CA ARG A 377 -11.72 8.94 -10.92
C ARG A 377 -12.79 9.36 -9.91
N SER A 378 -13.76 8.50 -9.67
CA SER A 378 -14.80 8.73 -8.66
C SER A 378 -14.28 8.44 -7.24
N GLY A 379 -15.01 8.94 -6.22
CA GLY A 379 -14.73 8.61 -4.82
C GLY A 379 -13.60 9.43 -4.19
N TYR A 380 -13.30 10.62 -4.71
CA TYR A 380 -12.38 11.57 -4.06
C TYR A 380 -12.82 11.89 -2.63
N VAL A 381 -11.89 11.85 -1.69
CA VAL A 381 -12.11 12.08 -0.25
C VAL A 381 -11.52 13.42 0.18
N GLY A 382 -10.38 13.78 -0.36
CA GLY A 382 -9.61 14.96 0.01
C GLY A 382 -8.13 14.81 -0.27
N ALA A 383 -7.35 15.79 0.15
CA ALA A 383 -5.91 15.80 -0.03
C ALA A 383 -5.17 16.23 1.22
N VAL A 384 -3.89 15.80 1.27
CA VAL A 384 -2.97 16.10 2.39
C VAL A 384 -1.64 16.56 1.81
N ARG A 385 -1.12 17.66 2.34
CA ARG A 385 0.24 18.15 2.06
C ARG A 385 1.21 17.62 3.09
N ILE A 386 2.26 16.97 2.61
CA ILE A 386 3.38 16.55 3.45
C ILE A 386 4.35 17.72 3.57
N THR A 387 4.51 18.20 4.79
CA THR A 387 5.52 19.21 5.13
C THR A 387 6.74 18.50 5.68
N GLY A 388 7.88 18.69 5.03
CA GLY A 388 9.18 18.18 5.46
C GLY A 388 9.76 18.99 6.61
#